data_5d072ed9e6243f7e6015e17a5d56e30e
#
_entry.id   5d072ed9e6243f7e6015e17a5d56e30e
#
_cell.length_a   1.000
_cell.length_b   1.000
_cell.length_c   1.000
_cell.angle_alpha   90.00
_cell.angle_beta   90.00
_cell.angle_gamma   90.00
#
_symmetry.space_group_name_H-M   'P 1'
#
loop_
_entity.id
_entity.type
_entity.pdbx_description
1 polymer ?
#
loop_
_entity_poly.entity_id
_entity_poly.type
_entity_poly.pdbx_seq_one_letter_code
_entity_poly.pdbx_strand_id
1 'polypeptide(L)'
;RTFETKDDVLTLLIHLGYLGYDSEEKKAFIPNKEIIEEFETSMSVSGWAEVMRVLKASEKLLEDTLRGDEEAVARGLDLAHTEVASILTYNDENSLGCAIGLAYYSARKDYRMIRELPTGRGFADVVFLPLPFSRKPALVVELKYDKSADAAIRQIKERRYTQVLEGYTGEILLVGVNYDKDSGKHHTCVIERAKRQNGRDSNTN
;
A
#
# COMPACT_ATOMS: atom_id res chain seq x y z
N ARG A 1 23.08 -14.59 24.38
CA ARG A 1 21.66 -14.36 24.05
C ARG A 1 21.59 -14.08 22.58
N THR A 2 20.82 -14.87 21.86
CA THR A 2 20.50 -14.65 20.45
C THR A 2 19.40 -13.59 20.39
N PHE A 3 19.57 -12.56 19.57
CA PHE A 3 18.53 -11.55 19.33
C PHE A 3 17.61 -12.10 18.25
N GLU A 4 16.41 -12.54 18.61
CA GLU A 4 15.50 -13.21 17.69
C GLU A 4 14.29 -12.33 17.34
N THR A 5 14.03 -11.30 18.15
CA THR A 5 12.87 -10.43 17.96
C THR A 5 13.27 -8.96 17.84
N LYS A 6 12.38 -8.15 17.23
CA LYS A 6 12.51 -6.70 17.20
C LYS A 6 12.64 -6.10 18.61
N ASP A 7 11.90 -6.65 19.56
CA ASP A 7 11.87 -6.15 20.94
C ASP A 7 13.19 -6.42 21.68
N ASP A 8 13.88 -7.51 21.37
CA ASP A 8 15.21 -7.79 21.90
C ASP A 8 16.23 -6.73 21.44
N VAL A 9 16.17 -6.37 20.15
CA VAL A 9 17.05 -5.35 19.56
C VAL A 9 16.74 -3.97 20.14
N LEU A 10 15.47 -3.58 20.22
CA LEU A 10 15.08 -2.30 20.82
C LEU A 10 15.48 -2.21 22.30
N THR A 11 15.27 -3.28 23.05
CA THR A 11 15.66 -3.36 24.46
C THR A 11 17.17 -3.20 24.61
N LEU A 12 17.98 -3.85 23.76
CA LEU A 12 19.43 -3.68 23.76
C LEU A 12 19.82 -2.22 23.49
N LEU A 13 19.24 -1.59 22.46
CA LEU A 13 19.52 -0.21 22.11
C LEU A 13 19.16 0.77 23.22
N ILE A 14 18.08 0.49 23.98
CA ILE A 14 17.71 1.27 25.17
C ILE A 14 18.77 1.11 26.28
N HIS A 15 19.18 -0.14 26.56
CA HIS A 15 20.20 -0.40 27.57
C HIS A 15 21.58 0.19 27.23
N LEU A 16 21.91 0.26 25.97
CA LEU A 16 23.16 0.88 25.48
C LEU A 16 23.08 2.41 25.40
N GLY A 17 21.93 3.02 25.64
CA GLY A 17 21.74 4.47 25.59
C GLY A 17 21.54 5.05 24.19
N TYR A 18 21.41 4.21 23.15
CA TYR A 18 21.08 4.67 21.79
C TYR A 18 19.62 5.07 21.64
N LEU A 19 18.71 4.52 22.47
CA LEU A 19 17.31 4.89 22.52
C LEU A 19 16.89 5.24 23.94
N GLY A 20 15.99 6.22 24.06
CA GLY A 20 15.21 6.47 25.27
C GLY A 20 13.92 5.63 25.24
N TYR A 21 13.30 5.43 26.39
CA TYR A 21 12.01 4.74 26.51
C TYR A 21 11.05 5.58 27.35
N ASP A 22 9.89 5.88 26.77
CA ASP A 22 8.77 6.51 27.47
C ASP A 22 7.86 5.40 27.99
N SER A 23 7.81 5.29 29.32
CA SER A 23 7.02 4.24 30.00
C SER A 23 5.51 4.55 30.01
N GLU A 24 5.09 5.79 29.86
CA GLU A 24 3.68 6.19 29.82
C GLU A 24 3.10 5.93 28.42
N GLU A 25 3.80 6.37 27.38
CA GLU A 25 3.40 6.15 25.99
C GLU A 25 3.82 4.78 25.43
N LYS A 26 4.65 4.04 26.16
CA LYS A 26 5.25 2.75 25.74
C LYS A 26 5.98 2.84 24.40
N LYS A 27 6.72 3.92 24.21
CA LYS A 27 7.44 4.20 22.95
C LYS A 27 8.95 4.32 23.20
N ALA A 28 9.74 3.76 22.28
CA ALA A 28 11.15 4.07 22.18
C ALA A 28 11.34 5.34 21.32
N PHE A 29 12.27 6.21 21.70
CA PHE A 29 12.59 7.43 20.97
C PHE A 29 14.10 7.66 20.90
N ILE A 30 14.56 8.48 19.95
CA ILE A 30 15.97 8.88 19.84
C ILE A 30 16.22 10.06 20.79
N PRO A 31 17.13 9.93 21.78
CA PRO A 31 17.19 10.87 22.91
C PRO A 31 17.83 12.22 22.57
N ASN A 32 18.67 12.29 21.56
CA ASN A 32 19.41 13.51 21.21
C ASN A 32 19.82 13.54 19.73
N LYS A 33 20.34 14.71 19.30
CA LYS A 33 20.70 14.96 17.90
C LYS A 33 21.94 14.18 17.47
N GLU A 34 22.89 13.97 18.34
CA GLU A 34 24.12 13.23 18.06
C GLU A 34 23.81 11.77 17.68
N ILE A 35 22.88 11.16 18.38
CA ILE A 35 22.43 9.79 18.06
C ILE A 35 21.65 9.76 16.73
N ILE A 36 20.86 10.81 16.42
CA ILE A 36 20.20 10.93 15.10
C ILE A 36 21.26 10.94 13.99
N GLU A 37 22.29 11.79 14.11
CA GLU A 37 23.37 11.94 13.14
C GLU A 37 24.17 10.64 12.98
N GLU A 38 24.40 9.91 14.07
CA GLU A 38 25.06 8.60 14.03
C GLU A 38 24.23 7.55 13.30
N PHE A 39 22.92 7.49 13.55
CA PHE A 39 22.02 6.61 12.81
C PHE A 39 21.94 6.99 11.33
N GLU A 40 21.84 8.27 11.00
CA GLU A 40 21.83 8.74 9.60
C GLU A 40 23.13 8.38 8.89
N THR A 41 24.28 8.56 9.54
CA THR A 41 25.57 8.18 9.00
C THR A 41 25.67 6.68 8.77
N SER A 42 25.28 5.88 9.76
CA SER A 42 25.29 4.41 9.65
C SER A 42 24.37 3.91 8.54
N MET A 43 23.19 4.52 8.39
CA MET A 43 22.23 4.19 7.34
C MET A 43 22.77 4.58 5.95
N SER A 44 23.43 5.72 5.80
CA SER A 44 23.99 6.17 4.52
C SER A 44 25.13 5.29 4.02
N VAL A 45 25.97 4.80 4.91
CA VAL A 45 27.10 3.90 4.58
C VAL A 45 26.62 2.49 4.20
N SER A 46 25.50 2.03 4.74
CA SER A 46 25.02 0.64 4.57
C SER A 46 23.98 0.44 3.45
N GLY A 47 23.73 1.45 2.60
CA GLY A 47 22.70 1.38 1.54
C GLY A 47 21.26 1.57 2.07
N TRP A 48 21.08 1.83 3.36
CA TRP A 48 19.79 2.08 3.97
C TRP A 48 19.11 3.34 3.45
N ALA A 49 19.87 4.31 2.94
CA ALA A 49 19.33 5.52 2.33
C ALA A 49 18.37 5.18 1.18
N GLU A 50 18.72 4.18 0.36
CA GLU A 50 17.90 3.69 -0.73
C GLU A 50 16.61 3.02 -0.19
N VAL A 51 16.73 2.16 0.81
CA VAL A 51 15.58 1.52 1.46
C VAL A 51 14.64 2.57 2.05
N MET A 52 15.17 3.59 2.74
CA MET A 52 14.37 4.67 3.30
C MET A 52 13.70 5.52 2.22
N ARG A 53 14.35 5.74 1.09
CA ARG A 53 13.77 6.44 -0.06
C ARG A 53 12.55 5.67 -0.62
N VAL A 54 12.68 4.37 -0.82
CA VAL A 54 11.59 3.50 -1.30
C VAL A 54 10.43 3.48 -0.30
N LEU A 55 10.70 3.38 1.00
CA LEU A 55 9.66 3.41 2.03
C LEU A 55 8.91 4.74 2.06
N LYS A 56 9.61 5.88 1.97
CA LYS A 56 8.98 7.21 1.90
C LYS A 56 8.15 7.39 0.64
N ALA A 57 8.64 6.90 -0.51
CA ALA A 57 7.87 6.92 -1.76
C ALA A 57 6.58 6.09 -1.64
N SER A 58 6.65 4.92 -1.02
CA SER A 58 5.50 4.06 -0.73
C SER A 58 4.50 4.71 0.23
N GLU A 59 4.96 5.39 1.29
CA GLU A 59 4.10 6.14 2.21
C GLU A 59 3.35 7.26 1.46
N LYS A 60 4.07 8.02 0.65
CA LYS A 60 3.48 9.08 -0.17
C LYS A 60 2.45 8.55 -1.17
N LEU A 61 2.74 7.45 -1.85
CA LEU A 61 1.81 6.82 -2.79
C LEU A 61 0.50 6.43 -2.10
N LEU A 62 0.57 5.83 -0.91
CA LEU A 62 -0.61 5.50 -0.12
C LEU A 62 -1.41 6.76 0.27
N GLU A 63 -0.75 7.81 0.71
CA GLU A 63 -1.39 9.09 1.04
C GLU A 63 -2.09 9.71 -0.16
N ASP A 64 -1.42 9.73 -1.34
CA ASP A 64 -1.98 10.25 -2.58
C ASP A 64 -3.23 9.45 -3.01
N THR A 65 -3.18 8.12 -2.87
CA THR A 65 -4.33 7.22 -3.11
C THR A 65 -5.51 7.55 -2.18
N LEU A 66 -5.25 7.72 -0.89
CA LEU A 66 -6.28 8.03 0.10
C LEU A 66 -6.92 9.41 -0.13
N ARG A 67 -6.17 10.36 -0.69
CA ARG A 67 -6.68 11.67 -1.08
C ARG A 67 -7.44 11.64 -2.41
N GLY A 68 -7.27 10.61 -3.21
CA GLY A 68 -7.86 10.50 -4.55
C GLY A 68 -7.10 11.30 -5.60
N ASP A 69 -5.78 11.53 -5.41
CA ASP A 69 -4.93 12.24 -6.37
C ASP A 69 -4.43 11.26 -7.45
N GLU A 70 -5.26 11.04 -8.46
CA GLU A 70 -5.02 10.09 -9.54
C GLU A 70 -3.71 10.33 -10.29
N GLU A 71 -3.38 11.61 -10.56
CA GLU A 71 -2.13 11.95 -11.24
C GLU A 71 -0.90 11.71 -10.37
N ALA A 72 -0.96 12.02 -9.08
CA ALA A 72 0.14 11.75 -8.16
C ALA A 72 0.36 10.24 -7.99
N VAL A 73 -0.72 9.45 -7.93
CA VAL A 73 -0.65 7.98 -7.90
C VAL A 73 -0.01 7.45 -9.18
N ALA A 74 -0.45 7.88 -10.36
CA ALA A 74 0.13 7.46 -11.64
C ALA A 74 1.63 7.76 -11.70
N ARG A 75 2.05 8.98 -11.35
CA ARG A 75 3.47 9.35 -11.27
C ARG A 75 4.27 8.52 -10.26
N GLY A 76 3.68 8.24 -9.08
CA GLY A 76 4.32 7.40 -8.05
C GLY A 76 4.54 5.97 -8.53
N LEU A 77 3.60 5.43 -9.29
CA LEU A 77 3.72 4.12 -9.92
C LEU A 77 4.77 4.09 -11.04
N ASP A 78 4.86 5.15 -11.86
CA ASP A 78 5.92 5.27 -12.87
C ASP A 78 7.31 5.27 -12.24
N LEU A 79 7.50 6.00 -11.13
CA LEU A 79 8.76 6.01 -10.40
C LEU A 79 9.10 4.63 -9.83
N ALA A 80 8.15 4.01 -9.13
CA ALA A 80 8.34 2.67 -8.56
C ALA A 80 8.62 1.63 -9.65
N HIS A 81 7.96 1.72 -10.80
CA HIS A 81 8.20 0.87 -11.95
C HIS A 81 9.63 1.03 -12.49
N THR A 82 10.09 2.25 -12.69
CA THR A 82 11.45 2.51 -13.21
C THR A 82 12.52 1.89 -12.31
N GLU A 83 12.31 1.90 -11.00
CA GLU A 83 13.22 1.31 -10.03
C GLU A 83 13.20 -0.23 -10.01
N VAL A 84 12.06 -0.83 -10.30
CA VAL A 84 11.85 -2.29 -10.29
C VAL A 84 12.04 -2.92 -11.67
N ALA A 85 11.87 -2.16 -12.74
CA ALA A 85 11.93 -2.63 -14.13
C ALA A 85 13.28 -3.27 -14.52
N SER A 86 14.37 -2.95 -13.81
CA SER A 86 15.65 -3.63 -13.98
C SER A 86 15.66 -5.10 -13.49
N ILE A 87 14.66 -5.47 -12.67
CA ILE A 87 14.55 -6.76 -11.99
C ILE A 87 13.43 -7.63 -12.56
N LEU A 88 12.36 -7.01 -13.06
CA LEU A 88 11.19 -7.71 -13.58
C LEU A 88 10.95 -7.36 -15.05
N THR A 89 10.81 -8.38 -15.89
CA THR A 89 10.33 -8.19 -17.25
C THR A 89 8.83 -7.90 -17.18
N TYR A 90 8.46 -6.65 -17.44
CA TYR A 90 7.09 -6.14 -17.33
C TYR A 90 6.28 -6.51 -18.56
N ASN A 91 5.72 -7.71 -18.58
CA ASN A 91 5.07 -8.24 -19.77
C ASN A 91 3.59 -8.60 -19.57
N ASP A 92 3.07 -8.53 -18.35
CA ASP A 92 1.71 -8.97 -18.03
C ASP A 92 1.13 -8.35 -16.75
N GLU A 93 -0.15 -8.61 -16.48
CA GLU A 93 -0.85 -8.15 -15.28
C GLU A 93 -0.24 -8.72 -13.99
N ASN A 94 0.43 -9.88 -14.00
CA ASN A 94 1.08 -10.47 -12.83
C ASN A 94 2.32 -9.68 -12.41
N SER A 95 3.15 -9.29 -13.38
CA SER A 95 4.33 -8.45 -13.14
C SER A 95 3.93 -7.09 -12.60
N LEU A 96 2.85 -6.49 -13.15
CA LEU A 96 2.26 -5.26 -12.64
C LEU A 96 1.78 -5.44 -11.19
N GLY A 97 1.12 -6.55 -10.87
CA GLY A 97 0.68 -6.88 -9.52
C GLY A 97 1.83 -6.98 -8.50
N CYS A 98 3.00 -7.50 -8.92
CA CYS A 98 4.20 -7.52 -8.08
C CYS A 98 4.72 -6.10 -7.81
N ALA A 99 4.81 -5.25 -8.83
CA ALA A 99 5.26 -3.87 -8.69
C ALA A 99 4.32 -3.06 -7.79
N ILE A 100 2.99 -3.21 -7.95
CA ILE A 100 2.00 -2.60 -7.07
C ILE A 100 2.20 -3.06 -5.61
N GLY A 101 2.45 -4.35 -5.38
CA GLY A 101 2.73 -4.88 -4.04
C GLY A 101 3.95 -4.25 -3.38
N LEU A 102 4.97 -3.92 -4.15
CA LEU A 102 6.17 -3.22 -3.67
C LEU A 102 5.91 -1.72 -3.51
N ALA A 103 5.24 -1.08 -4.48
CA ALA A 103 4.90 0.34 -4.43
C ALA A 103 4.04 0.69 -3.21
N TYR A 104 3.15 -0.20 -2.79
CA TYR A 104 2.32 -0.05 -1.58
C TYR A 104 2.88 -0.78 -0.35
N TYR A 105 4.18 -0.99 -0.26
CA TYR A 105 4.78 -1.74 0.85
C TYR A 105 4.43 -1.15 2.23
N SER A 106 4.41 0.17 2.37
CA SER A 106 4.08 0.89 3.61
C SER A 106 2.65 0.66 4.09
N ALA A 107 1.73 0.30 3.18
CA ALA A 107 0.34 0.02 3.52
C ALA A 107 0.20 -1.10 4.57
N ARG A 108 1.18 -1.98 4.70
CA ARG A 108 1.21 -3.09 5.68
C ARG A 108 1.12 -2.63 7.14
N LYS A 109 1.42 -1.37 7.42
CA LYS A 109 1.25 -0.78 8.77
C LYS A 109 -0.21 -0.69 9.20
N ASP A 110 -1.11 -0.44 8.23
CA ASP A 110 -2.53 -0.15 8.47
C ASP A 110 -3.47 -1.17 7.84
N TYR A 111 -2.94 -2.01 6.94
CA TYR A 111 -3.74 -2.89 6.09
C TYR A 111 -3.20 -4.31 6.03
N ARG A 112 -4.12 -5.25 5.93
CA ARG A 112 -3.86 -6.59 5.42
C ARG A 112 -4.03 -6.56 3.89
N MET A 113 -2.97 -6.84 3.15
CA MET A 113 -2.99 -6.95 1.70
C MET A 113 -3.36 -8.38 1.29
N ILE A 114 -4.33 -8.52 0.41
CA ILE A 114 -4.78 -9.79 -0.17
C ILE A 114 -4.68 -9.67 -1.68
N ARG A 115 -3.95 -10.59 -2.32
CA ARG A 115 -3.82 -10.68 -3.78
C ARG A 115 -4.75 -11.76 -4.31
N GLU A 116 -5.22 -11.59 -5.55
CA GLU A 116 -6.07 -12.55 -6.26
C GLU A 116 -7.29 -12.98 -5.43
N LEU A 117 -8.01 -12.00 -4.89
CA LEU A 117 -9.13 -12.25 -4.03
C LEU A 117 -10.34 -12.75 -4.83
N PRO A 118 -10.91 -13.94 -4.51
CA PRO A 118 -12.13 -14.42 -5.13
C PRO A 118 -13.30 -13.46 -4.92
N THR A 119 -13.93 -12.98 -5.99
CA THR A 119 -15.03 -12.01 -5.93
C THR A 119 -16.36 -12.58 -6.47
N GLY A 120 -16.58 -13.90 -6.39
CA GLY A 120 -17.80 -14.56 -6.89
C GLY A 120 -17.94 -14.62 -8.42
N ARG A 121 -17.34 -13.69 -9.17
CA ARG A 121 -17.28 -13.67 -10.65
C ARG A 121 -15.88 -13.44 -11.20
N GLY A 122 -14.84 -13.75 -10.42
CA GLY A 122 -13.43 -13.57 -10.77
C GLY A 122 -12.60 -13.17 -9.56
N PHE A 123 -11.45 -12.58 -9.80
CA PHE A 123 -10.54 -12.14 -8.74
C PHE A 123 -10.33 -10.64 -8.84
N ALA A 124 -10.26 -9.94 -7.68
CA ALA A 124 -9.64 -8.63 -7.61
C ALA A 124 -8.14 -8.81 -7.56
N ASP A 125 -7.40 -7.98 -8.27
CA ASP A 125 -5.95 -8.15 -8.33
C ASP A 125 -5.29 -7.90 -6.97
N VAL A 126 -5.69 -6.84 -6.27
CA VAL A 126 -5.22 -6.56 -4.91
C VAL A 126 -6.31 -5.90 -4.07
N VAL A 127 -6.49 -6.36 -2.83
CA VAL A 127 -7.37 -5.70 -1.85
C VAL A 127 -6.59 -5.39 -0.59
N PHE A 128 -6.71 -4.17 -0.11
CA PHE A 128 -6.17 -3.71 1.15
C PHE A 128 -7.32 -3.58 2.16
N LEU A 129 -7.39 -4.51 3.11
CA LEU A 129 -8.36 -4.48 4.20
C LEU A 129 -7.75 -3.76 5.40
N PRO A 130 -8.39 -2.72 5.95
CA PRO A 130 -7.89 -2.05 7.14
C PRO A 130 -7.75 -3.01 8.31
N LEU A 131 -6.68 -2.88 9.08
CA LEU A 131 -6.52 -3.60 10.34
C LEU A 131 -7.55 -3.09 11.37
N PRO A 132 -7.92 -3.88 12.39
CA PRO A 132 -9.02 -3.55 13.32
C PRO A 132 -8.92 -2.18 13.99
N PHE A 133 -7.70 -1.65 14.16
CA PHE A 133 -7.44 -0.34 14.76
C PHE A 133 -7.34 0.80 13.72
N SER A 134 -7.30 0.48 12.44
CA SER A 134 -7.20 1.47 11.36
C SER A 134 -8.60 2.01 11.01
N ARG A 135 -8.69 3.36 10.88
CA ARG A 135 -9.91 4.04 10.43
C ARG A 135 -9.86 4.42 8.94
N LYS A 136 -8.86 3.94 8.23
CA LYS A 136 -8.68 4.19 6.80
C LYS A 136 -9.70 3.39 5.98
N PRO A 137 -10.07 3.86 4.77
CA PRO A 137 -10.96 3.12 3.88
C PRO A 137 -10.31 1.82 3.40
N ALA A 138 -11.11 0.83 3.03
CA ALA A 138 -10.60 -0.32 2.27
C ALA A 138 -10.26 0.12 0.85
N LEU A 139 -9.21 -0.48 0.25
CA LEU A 139 -8.85 -0.22 -1.14
C LEU A 139 -9.08 -1.49 -1.96
N VAL A 140 -9.74 -1.35 -3.10
CA VAL A 140 -9.89 -2.42 -4.09
C VAL A 140 -9.18 -1.97 -5.35
N VAL A 141 -8.09 -2.65 -5.68
CA VAL A 141 -7.24 -2.31 -6.81
C VAL A 141 -7.42 -3.34 -7.91
N GLU A 142 -7.72 -2.87 -9.10
CA GLU A 142 -7.78 -3.65 -10.33
C GLU A 142 -6.74 -3.12 -11.31
N LEU A 143 -6.02 -4.04 -11.93
CA LEU A 143 -4.91 -3.75 -12.82
C LEU A 143 -5.28 -4.07 -14.27
N LYS A 144 -4.81 -3.25 -15.18
CA LYS A 144 -4.93 -3.47 -16.61
C LYS A 144 -3.59 -3.24 -17.29
N TYR A 145 -3.37 -3.99 -18.35
CA TYR A 145 -2.20 -3.88 -19.19
C TYR A 145 -2.65 -3.58 -20.63
N ASP A 146 -2.13 -2.51 -21.21
CA ASP A 146 -2.48 -2.01 -22.55
C ASP A 146 -4.01 -1.85 -22.77
N LYS A 147 -4.73 -1.33 -21.75
CA LYS A 147 -6.18 -1.07 -21.80
C LYS A 147 -6.50 0.35 -21.30
N SER A 148 -7.29 0.49 -20.23
CA SER A 148 -7.53 1.77 -19.57
C SER A 148 -7.84 1.61 -18.08
N ALA A 149 -7.56 2.65 -17.29
CA ALA A 149 -7.90 2.68 -15.87
C ALA A 149 -9.43 2.68 -15.66
N ASP A 150 -10.22 3.31 -16.56
CA ASP A 150 -11.68 3.22 -16.54
C ASP A 150 -12.20 1.81 -16.76
N ALA A 151 -11.53 1.01 -17.61
CA ALA A 151 -11.88 -0.40 -17.79
C ALA A 151 -11.64 -1.20 -16.50
N ALA A 152 -10.59 -0.87 -15.75
CA ALA A 152 -10.36 -1.45 -14.44
C ALA A 152 -11.50 -1.11 -13.46
N ILE A 153 -11.89 0.16 -13.37
CA ILE A 153 -13.01 0.59 -12.51
C ILE A 153 -14.32 -0.08 -12.90
N ARG A 154 -14.63 -0.18 -14.20
CA ARG A 154 -15.83 -0.91 -14.65
C ARG A 154 -15.79 -2.36 -14.20
N GLN A 155 -14.66 -3.03 -14.35
CA GLN A 155 -14.51 -4.43 -13.92
C GLN A 155 -14.69 -4.59 -12.41
N ILE A 156 -14.16 -3.65 -11.60
CA ILE A 156 -14.42 -3.61 -10.16
C ILE A 156 -15.93 -3.59 -9.88
N LYS A 157 -16.67 -2.70 -10.51
CA LYS A 157 -18.11 -2.54 -10.30
C LYS A 157 -18.92 -3.76 -10.74
N GLU A 158 -18.56 -4.38 -11.87
CA GLU A 158 -19.25 -5.54 -12.44
C GLU A 158 -19.06 -6.81 -11.59
N ARG A 159 -17.87 -6.98 -11.02
CA ARG A 159 -17.50 -8.18 -10.25
C ARG A 159 -18.08 -8.24 -8.86
N ARG A 160 -18.78 -7.21 -8.38
CA ARG A 160 -19.38 -7.11 -7.04
C ARG A 160 -18.47 -7.68 -5.94
N TYR A 161 -17.56 -6.88 -5.42
CA TYR A 161 -16.62 -7.24 -4.34
C TYR A 161 -17.27 -7.60 -2.99
N THR A 162 -18.54 -7.97 -3.01
CA THR A 162 -19.40 -8.10 -1.84
C THR A 162 -18.98 -9.19 -0.88
N GLN A 163 -18.42 -10.30 -1.34
CA GLN A 163 -18.12 -11.44 -0.45
C GLN A 163 -16.95 -11.19 0.50
N VAL A 164 -15.94 -10.47 0.08
CA VAL A 164 -14.72 -10.26 0.89
C VAL A 164 -14.85 -9.05 1.79
N LEU A 165 -15.62 -8.06 1.34
CA LEU A 165 -16.01 -6.92 2.14
C LEU A 165 -17.32 -7.18 2.89
N GLU A 166 -17.79 -8.43 2.91
CA GLU A 166 -18.93 -8.86 3.70
C GLU A 166 -18.63 -8.63 5.19
N GLY A 167 -19.42 -7.77 5.82
CA GLY A 167 -19.16 -7.30 7.19
C GLY A 167 -18.29 -6.03 7.30
N TYR A 168 -17.61 -5.58 6.25
CA TYR A 168 -16.92 -4.30 6.29
C TYR A 168 -17.91 -3.15 6.06
N THR A 169 -18.01 -2.24 7.03
CA THR A 169 -18.99 -1.12 7.04
C THR A 169 -18.35 0.23 6.71
N GLY A 170 -17.03 0.28 6.56
CA GLY A 170 -16.29 1.50 6.27
C GLY A 170 -16.38 1.95 4.81
N GLU A 171 -15.72 3.06 4.53
CA GLU A 171 -15.55 3.59 3.17
C GLU A 171 -14.68 2.66 2.33
N ILE A 172 -14.97 2.59 1.03
CA ILE A 172 -14.20 1.79 0.07
C ILE A 172 -13.72 2.72 -1.05
N LEU A 173 -12.44 2.67 -1.36
CA LEU A 173 -11.87 3.27 -2.56
C LEU A 173 -11.68 2.20 -3.63
N LEU A 174 -12.22 2.44 -4.80
CA LEU A 174 -11.99 1.66 -6.01
C LEU A 174 -10.85 2.32 -6.77
N VAL A 175 -9.79 1.57 -7.03
CA VAL A 175 -8.56 2.08 -7.66
C VAL A 175 -8.31 1.29 -8.93
N GLY A 176 -8.55 1.90 -10.09
CA GLY A 176 -8.22 1.35 -11.39
C GLY A 176 -6.84 1.82 -11.82
N VAL A 177 -5.95 0.92 -12.14
CA VAL A 177 -4.61 1.22 -12.66
C VAL A 177 -4.45 0.56 -14.02
N ASN A 178 -3.94 1.31 -15.00
CA ASN A 178 -3.54 0.76 -16.28
C ASN A 178 -2.08 1.08 -16.55
N TYR A 179 -1.34 0.12 -17.06
CA TYR A 179 -0.02 0.30 -17.63
C TYR A 179 -0.10 0.21 -19.15
N ASP A 180 0.46 1.21 -19.84
CA ASP A 180 0.56 1.28 -21.29
C ASP A 180 2.05 1.40 -21.66
N LYS A 181 2.57 0.37 -22.31
CA LYS A 181 3.99 0.28 -22.66
C LYS A 181 4.41 1.30 -23.75
N ASP A 182 3.47 1.70 -24.59
CA ASP A 182 3.73 2.57 -25.74
C ASP A 182 3.49 4.07 -25.41
N SER A 183 2.97 4.38 -24.21
CA SER A 183 2.75 5.74 -23.74
C SER A 183 3.98 6.32 -23.06
N GLY A 184 4.22 7.61 -23.24
CA GLY A 184 5.27 8.34 -22.50
C GLY A 184 4.98 8.50 -21.00
N LYS A 185 3.70 8.39 -20.60
CA LYS A 185 3.24 8.19 -19.22
C LYS A 185 2.72 6.76 -19.12
N HIS A 186 3.54 5.87 -18.60
CA HIS A 186 3.21 4.45 -18.62
C HIS A 186 2.01 4.08 -17.75
N HIS A 187 1.80 4.76 -16.61
CA HIS A 187 0.66 4.47 -15.76
C HIS A 187 -0.43 5.53 -15.85
N THR A 188 -1.67 5.08 -15.82
CA THR A 188 -2.87 5.90 -15.60
C THR A 188 -3.64 5.32 -14.43
N CYS A 189 -4.29 6.19 -13.65
CA CYS A 189 -5.04 5.83 -12.47
C CYS A 189 -6.40 6.53 -12.46
N VAL A 190 -7.44 5.84 -12.01
CA VAL A 190 -8.76 6.39 -11.69
C VAL A 190 -9.15 5.91 -10.31
N ILE A 191 -9.64 6.81 -9.45
CA ILE A 191 -9.99 6.52 -8.07
C ILE A 191 -11.44 6.97 -7.82
N GLU A 192 -12.29 6.03 -7.42
CA GLU A 192 -13.68 6.32 -7.06
C GLU A 192 -13.99 5.93 -5.61
N ARG A 193 -14.79 6.75 -4.94
CA ARG A 193 -15.32 6.46 -3.60
C ARG A 193 -16.64 5.71 -3.73
N ALA A 194 -16.70 4.51 -3.15
CA ALA A 194 -17.92 3.72 -3.10
C ALA A 194 -18.49 3.73 -1.68
N LYS A 195 -19.76 4.12 -1.54
CA LYS A 195 -20.53 3.89 -0.32
C LYS A 195 -21.26 2.57 -0.47
N ARG A 196 -21.24 1.72 0.56
CA ARG A 196 -22.07 0.52 0.59
C ARG A 196 -23.55 0.96 0.51
N GLN A 197 -24.27 0.51 -0.50
CA GLN A 197 -25.74 0.53 -0.44
C GLN A 197 -26.14 -0.44 0.68
N ASN A 198 -26.70 0.11 1.75
CA ASN A 198 -27.36 -0.70 2.77
C ASN A 198 -28.48 -1.46 2.07
N GLY A 199 -28.29 -2.74 1.85
CA GLY A 199 -29.34 -3.65 1.36
C GLY A 199 -30.43 -3.77 2.40
N ARG A 200 -31.38 -2.84 2.38
CA ARG A 200 -32.75 -2.97 2.87
C ARG A 200 -33.66 -2.72 1.68
N ASP A 201 -33.75 -3.68 0.82
CA ASP A 201 -35.03 -3.90 0.16
C ASP A 201 -35.73 -5.00 0.94
N SER A 202 -36.44 -4.53 1.96
CA SER A 202 -37.53 -5.27 2.59
C SER A 202 -38.55 -5.57 1.51
N ASN A 203 -38.65 -6.82 1.11
CA ASN A 203 -39.79 -7.37 0.46
C ASN A 203 -41.01 -7.15 1.40
N THR A 204 -41.83 -6.17 1.06
CA THR A 204 -43.24 -6.07 1.48
C THR A 204 -44.06 -6.34 0.22
N ASN A 205 -44.47 -7.55 0.07
CA ASN A 205 -45.79 -8.05 -0.28
C ASN A 205 -45.68 -9.49 -0.75
#